data_69ca51f0077e3250badc4ef5b6e7bad5
#
_entry.id   69ca51f0077e3250badc4ef5b6e7bad5
#
_cell.length_a   1.000
_cell.length_b   1.000
_cell.length_c   1.000
_cell.angle_alpha   90.00
_cell.angle_beta   90.00
_cell.angle_gamma   90.00
#
_symmetry.space_group_name_H-M   'P 1'
#
loop_
_entity.id
_entity.type
_entity.pdbx_description
1 polymer ?
#
loop_
_entity_poly.entity_id
_entity_poly.type
_entity_poly.pdbx_seq_one_letter_code
_entity_poly.pdbx_strand_id
1 'polypeptide(L)'
;GQEISEDYGQKDLVVVGILKGAVVFMSDLIRQIEVPLEVDFMATSSYGEATETSGVVQLLKDLDTAIEGRDVLIVEDIIDTGLTLSYLSKLLLSRKPSSLKTAVLLDKPERRKIDFIPDYVGYTIPDEFVIGYGLDYNHKFRELPFVGVVDS
;
A
#
# COMPACT_ATOMS: atom_id res chain seq x y z
N GLY A 1 2.19 -1.45 -13.80
CA GLY A 1 2.64 -0.12 -14.28
C GLY A 1 1.98 0.28 -15.59
N GLN A 2 1.91 -0.62 -16.54
CA GLN A 2 1.25 -0.34 -17.82
C GLN A 2 -0.24 -0.07 -17.64
N GLU A 3 -0.91 -0.88 -16.87
CA GLU A 3 -2.33 -0.72 -16.58
C GLU A 3 -2.63 0.62 -15.90
N ILE A 4 -1.80 0.99 -14.94
CA ILE A 4 -1.89 2.28 -14.26
C ILE A 4 -1.64 3.43 -15.24
N SER A 5 -0.64 3.29 -16.11
CA SER A 5 -0.34 4.31 -17.13
C SER A 5 -1.54 4.56 -18.04
N GLU A 6 -2.21 3.49 -18.46
CA GLU A 6 -3.40 3.59 -19.31
C GLU A 6 -4.57 4.25 -18.59
N ASP A 7 -4.79 3.91 -17.33
CA ASP A 7 -5.92 4.42 -16.55
C ASP A 7 -5.78 5.90 -16.20
N TYR A 8 -4.56 6.38 -15.96
CA TYR A 8 -4.35 7.76 -15.52
C TYR A 8 -4.07 8.73 -16.67
N GLY A 9 -3.44 8.27 -17.76
CA GLY A 9 -3.24 9.12 -18.94
C GLY A 9 -2.56 10.45 -18.62
N GLN A 10 -3.29 11.55 -18.80
CA GLN A 10 -2.77 12.93 -18.60
C GLN A 10 -3.11 13.51 -17.22
N LYS A 11 -3.55 12.68 -16.28
CA LYS A 11 -3.96 13.16 -14.97
C LYS A 11 -2.76 13.55 -14.11
N ASP A 12 -3.02 14.41 -13.13
CA ASP A 12 -2.05 14.87 -12.14
C ASP A 12 -1.97 13.83 -11.02
N LEU A 13 -1.09 12.85 -11.18
CA LEU A 13 -1.01 11.67 -10.32
C LEU A 13 -0.04 11.88 -9.15
N VAL A 14 -0.52 11.61 -7.94
CA VAL A 14 0.31 11.49 -6.74
C VAL A 14 0.33 10.02 -6.30
N VAL A 15 1.50 9.44 -6.23
CA VAL A 15 1.68 8.06 -5.75
C VAL A 15 2.17 8.12 -4.31
N VAL A 16 1.40 7.52 -3.42
CA VAL A 16 1.66 7.53 -1.97
C VAL A 16 2.07 6.14 -1.52
N GLY A 17 3.32 6.00 -1.12
CA GLY A 17 3.83 4.74 -0.58
C GLY A 17 3.67 4.67 0.93
N ILE A 18 3.30 3.50 1.43
CA ILE A 18 3.15 3.28 2.86
C ILE A 18 4.44 2.66 3.40
N LEU A 19 5.17 3.44 4.16
CA LEU A 19 6.45 3.04 4.74
C LEU A 19 6.21 2.03 5.87
N LYS A 20 7.14 1.13 6.12
CA LYS A 20 8.37 0.91 5.33
C LYS A 20 8.16 -0.11 4.22
N GLY A 21 7.21 -1.03 4.39
CA GLY A 21 7.06 -2.23 3.57
C GLY A 21 6.90 -1.97 2.07
N ALA A 22 6.22 -0.91 1.71
CA ALA A 22 5.92 -0.63 0.31
C ALA A 22 7.08 0.00 -0.47
N VAL A 23 8.17 0.40 0.21
CA VAL A 23 9.23 1.19 -0.45
C VAL A 23 9.87 0.47 -1.64
N VAL A 24 10.10 -0.83 -1.52
CA VAL A 24 10.75 -1.60 -2.58
C VAL A 24 9.81 -1.78 -3.78
N PHE A 25 8.60 -2.24 -3.54
CA PHE A 25 7.60 -2.41 -4.59
C PHE A 25 7.29 -1.08 -5.28
N MET A 26 7.05 -0.03 -4.50
CA MET A 26 6.77 1.30 -5.04
C MET A 26 7.90 1.80 -5.93
N SER A 27 9.15 1.61 -5.51
CA SER A 27 10.32 1.99 -6.28
C SER A 27 10.36 1.35 -7.66
N ASP A 28 10.03 0.07 -7.74
CA ASP A 28 9.96 -0.64 -9.02
C ASP A 28 8.73 -0.22 -9.81
N LEU A 29 7.58 -0.09 -9.15
CA LEU A 29 6.31 0.23 -9.80
C LEU A 29 6.35 1.58 -10.50
N ILE A 30 6.82 2.64 -9.81
CA ILE A 30 6.83 3.99 -10.39
C ILE A 30 7.67 4.07 -11.65
N ARG A 31 8.72 3.26 -11.76
CA ARG A 31 9.56 3.23 -12.97
C ARG A 31 8.89 2.54 -14.15
N GLN A 32 7.77 1.86 -13.92
CA GLN A 32 6.95 1.24 -14.96
C GLN A 32 5.72 2.06 -15.31
N ILE A 33 5.52 3.20 -14.64
CA ILE A 33 4.41 4.10 -14.93
C ILE A 33 4.93 5.20 -15.85
N GLU A 34 4.30 5.35 -17.02
CA GLU A 34 4.73 6.30 -18.04
C GLU A 34 4.03 7.65 -17.94
N VAL A 35 3.29 7.88 -16.87
CA VAL A 35 2.63 9.15 -16.58
C VAL A 35 3.53 9.95 -15.65
N PRO A 36 3.76 11.26 -15.87
CA PRO A 36 4.45 12.08 -14.89
C PRO A 36 3.72 12.03 -13.56
N LEU A 37 4.46 11.80 -12.49
CA LEU A 37 3.86 11.62 -11.17
C LEU A 37 4.70 12.29 -10.09
N GLU A 38 4.04 12.61 -8.99
CA GLU A 38 4.69 13.06 -7.77
C GLU A 38 4.68 11.91 -6.76
N VAL A 39 5.76 11.76 -6.01
CA VAL A 39 5.90 10.73 -4.99
C VAL A 39 5.76 11.35 -3.62
N ASP A 40 4.98 10.70 -2.77
CA ASP A 40 4.87 11.06 -1.35
C ASP A 40 4.77 9.79 -0.51
N PHE A 41 4.89 9.92 0.80
CA PHE A 41 4.89 8.79 1.70
C PHE A 41 4.04 9.06 2.92
N MET A 42 3.44 7.99 3.43
CA MET A 42 2.81 7.96 4.75
C MET A 42 3.38 6.80 5.54
N ALA A 43 3.32 6.89 6.85
CA ALA A 43 3.71 5.78 7.72
C ALA A 43 2.66 5.61 8.80
N THR A 44 2.33 4.36 9.06
CA THR A 44 1.42 4.00 10.14
C THR A 44 2.10 3.02 11.07
N SER A 45 1.72 3.05 12.35
CA SER A 45 2.01 1.96 13.26
C SER A 45 0.77 1.09 13.36
N SER A 46 0.94 -0.22 13.25
CA SER A 46 -0.12 -1.11 13.66
C SER A 46 0.23 -1.57 15.07
N TYR A 47 -0.65 -1.27 16.01
CA TYR A 47 -0.59 -1.95 17.30
C TYR A 47 -1.04 -3.40 17.16
N GLY A 48 -1.15 -3.88 15.93
CA GLY A 48 -1.78 -5.14 15.60
C GLY A 48 -1.07 -6.36 16.08
N GLU A 49 0.23 -6.30 16.31
CA GLU A 49 0.97 -7.47 16.79
C GLU A 49 0.63 -7.81 18.23
N ALA A 50 0.35 -6.79 19.05
CA ALA A 50 0.02 -6.99 20.46
C ALA A 50 -1.49 -7.04 20.71
N THR A 51 -2.28 -6.45 19.81
CA THR A 51 -3.74 -6.34 20.00
C THR A 51 -4.44 -6.48 18.65
N GLU A 52 -4.49 -7.70 18.14
CA GLU A 52 -5.17 -8.00 16.87
C GLU A 52 -6.62 -7.51 16.84
N THR A 53 -7.23 -7.34 17.99
CA THR A 53 -8.63 -6.97 18.12
C THR A 53 -8.88 -5.48 18.16
N SER A 54 -7.85 -4.66 18.36
CA SER A 54 -8.07 -3.22 18.54
C SER A 54 -8.38 -2.50 17.25
N GLY A 55 -7.80 -2.95 16.13
CA GLY A 55 -7.99 -2.30 14.84
C GLY A 55 -7.53 -0.85 14.82
N VAL A 56 -6.77 -0.42 15.83
CA VAL A 56 -6.32 0.96 15.95
C VAL A 56 -5.09 1.15 15.07
N VAL A 57 -5.20 2.10 14.15
CA VAL A 57 -4.10 2.52 13.28
C VAL A 57 -3.69 3.92 13.72
N GLN A 58 -2.40 4.08 13.96
CA GLN A 58 -1.84 5.38 14.31
C GLN A 58 -1.01 5.91 13.18
N LEU A 59 -1.27 7.17 12.79
CA LEU A 59 -0.50 7.85 11.76
C LEU A 59 0.81 8.36 12.37
N LEU A 60 1.94 7.88 11.84
CA LEU A 60 3.28 8.28 12.30
C LEU A 60 3.87 9.35 11.38
N LYS A 61 3.60 9.29 10.09
CA LYS A 61 4.01 10.30 9.12
C LYS A 61 2.86 10.56 8.17
N ASP A 62 2.52 11.82 8.03
CA ASP A 62 1.50 12.27 7.08
C ASP A 62 2.14 12.77 5.79
N LEU A 63 1.31 13.01 4.79
CA LEU A 63 1.73 13.57 3.51
C LEU A 63 2.39 14.93 3.68
N ASP A 64 3.39 15.20 2.84
CA ASP A 64 3.98 16.52 2.71
C ASP A 64 3.19 17.38 1.72
N THR A 65 2.43 16.73 0.85
CA THR A 65 1.75 17.35 -0.29
C THR A 65 0.24 17.45 -0.05
N ALA A 66 -0.34 18.57 -0.46
CA ALA A 66 -1.81 18.71 -0.49
C ALA A 66 -2.36 17.94 -1.70
N ILE A 67 -3.40 17.15 -1.46
CA ILE A 67 -3.97 16.25 -2.50
C ILE A 67 -5.36 16.69 -2.98
N GLU A 68 -5.87 17.81 -2.51
CA GLU A 68 -7.18 18.30 -2.94
C GLU A 68 -7.21 18.49 -4.45
N GLY A 69 -8.21 17.88 -5.08
CA GLY A 69 -8.39 17.97 -6.53
C GLY A 69 -7.41 17.13 -7.36
N ARG A 70 -6.53 16.37 -6.74
CA ARG A 70 -5.54 15.56 -7.44
C ARG A 70 -5.94 14.09 -7.47
N ASP A 71 -5.39 13.34 -8.43
CA ASP A 71 -5.60 11.90 -8.49
C ASP A 71 -4.54 11.20 -7.64
N VAL A 72 -4.97 10.34 -6.72
CA VAL A 72 -4.10 9.73 -5.73
C VAL A 72 -4.14 8.21 -5.85
N LEU A 73 -2.96 7.60 -5.86
CA LEU A 73 -2.78 6.15 -5.83
C LEU A 73 -1.98 5.77 -4.58
N ILE A 74 -2.62 5.03 -3.67
CA ILE A 74 -1.93 4.47 -2.51
C ILE A 74 -1.26 3.16 -2.93
N VAL A 75 0.02 3.01 -2.60
CA VAL A 75 0.78 1.78 -2.87
C VAL A 75 1.14 1.11 -1.55
N GLU A 76 0.74 -0.14 -1.41
CA GLU A 76 1.01 -0.97 -0.24
C GLU A 76 1.69 -2.26 -0.67
N ASP A 77 2.49 -2.86 0.22
CA ASP A 77 3.14 -4.14 -0.07
C ASP A 77 2.14 -5.29 -0.02
N ILE A 78 1.34 -5.34 1.03
CA ILE A 78 0.40 -6.44 1.26
C ILE A 78 -0.87 -5.91 1.91
N ILE A 79 -2.00 -6.49 1.52
CA ILE A 79 -3.26 -6.30 2.23
C ILE A 79 -3.69 -7.65 2.80
N ASP A 80 -3.94 -7.69 4.10
CA ASP A 80 -4.51 -8.86 4.76
C ASP A 80 -5.88 -8.53 5.37
N THR A 81 -5.94 -7.94 6.56
CA THR A 81 -7.22 -7.59 7.20
C THR A 81 -7.97 -6.47 6.48
N GLY A 82 -7.25 -5.58 5.83
CA GLY A 82 -7.80 -4.41 5.18
C GLY A 82 -7.97 -3.20 6.09
N LEU A 83 -7.68 -3.33 7.38
CA LEU A 83 -7.92 -2.26 8.35
C LEU A 83 -7.07 -1.03 8.07
N THR A 84 -5.77 -1.21 7.78
CA THR A 84 -4.87 -0.09 7.49
C THR A 84 -5.29 0.67 6.25
N LEU A 85 -5.51 -0.04 5.14
CA LEU A 85 -5.92 0.61 3.89
C LEU A 85 -7.28 1.26 3.98
N SER A 86 -8.21 0.66 4.72
CA SER A 86 -9.52 1.27 4.96
C SER A 86 -9.38 2.59 5.73
N TYR A 87 -8.57 2.60 6.78
CA TYR A 87 -8.31 3.81 7.55
C TYR A 87 -7.69 4.91 6.69
N LEU A 88 -6.62 4.56 5.95
CA LEU A 88 -5.92 5.52 5.09
C LEU A 88 -6.82 6.05 3.98
N SER A 89 -7.63 5.19 3.37
CA SER A 89 -8.55 5.60 2.32
C SER A 89 -9.58 6.59 2.83
N LYS A 90 -10.15 6.35 3.99
CA LYS A 90 -11.11 7.28 4.61
C LYS A 90 -10.46 8.61 4.94
N LEU A 91 -9.25 8.56 5.49
CA LEU A 91 -8.50 9.77 5.84
C LEU A 91 -8.23 10.61 4.58
N LEU A 92 -7.70 9.99 3.52
CA LEU A 92 -7.36 10.71 2.31
C LEU A 92 -8.58 11.19 1.54
N LEU A 93 -9.68 10.43 1.54
CA LEU A 93 -10.94 10.87 0.92
C LEU A 93 -11.48 12.12 1.61
N SER A 94 -11.27 12.28 2.91
CA SER A 94 -11.69 13.48 3.63
C SER A 94 -10.97 14.73 3.15
N ARG A 95 -9.84 14.59 2.47
CA ARG A 95 -9.04 15.69 1.91
C ARG A 95 -9.43 16.03 0.48
N LYS A 96 -10.50 15.44 -0.04
CA LYS A 96 -11.14 15.77 -1.32
C LYS A 96 -10.23 15.62 -2.54
N PRO A 97 -9.56 14.48 -2.73
CA PRO A 97 -8.88 14.22 -4.00
C PRO A 97 -9.89 14.05 -5.13
N SER A 98 -9.45 14.23 -6.37
CA SER A 98 -10.29 13.94 -7.54
C SER A 98 -10.61 12.47 -7.67
N SER A 99 -9.64 11.61 -7.33
CA SER A 99 -9.85 10.16 -7.24
C SER A 99 -8.87 9.57 -6.24
N LEU A 100 -9.24 8.41 -5.71
CA LEU A 100 -8.39 7.65 -4.81
C LEU A 100 -8.49 6.18 -5.17
N LYS A 101 -7.35 5.58 -5.51
CA LYS A 101 -7.25 4.14 -5.78
C LYS A 101 -6.11 3.54 -4.98
N THR A 102 -6.08 2.22 -4.91
CA THR A 102 -5.06 1.47 -4.18
C THR A 102 -4.44 0.40 -5.06
N ALA A 103 -3.12 0.23 -4.93
CA ALA A 103 -2.36 -0.82 -5.58
C ALA A 103 -1.59 -1.60 -4.52
N VAL A 104 -1.72 -2.92 -4.55
CA VAL A 104 -1.02 -3.79 -3.62
C VAL A 104 -0.23 -4.84 -4.41
N LEU A 105 0.95 -5.21 -3.90
CA LEU A 105 1.71 -6.29 -4.50
C LEU A 105 1.06 -7.63 -4.19
N LEU A 106 0.69 -7.84 -2.93
CA LEU A 106 0.13 -9.10 -2.45
C LEU A 106 -1.21 -8.89 -1.77
N ASP A 107 -2.16 -9.75 -2.08
CA ASP A 107 -3.49 -9.77 -1.47
C ASP A 107 -3.72 -11.12 -0.80
N LYS A 108 -4.03 -11.07 0.51
CA LYS A 108 -4.44 -12.24 1.31
C LYS A 108 -5.92 -12.13 1.65
N PRO A 109 -6.83 -12.46 0.75
CA PRO A 109 -8.27 -12.28 1.02
C PRO A 109 -8.79 -13.12 2.19
N GLU A 110 -8.15 -14.26 2.51
CA GLU A 110 -8.56 -15.10 3.63
C GLU A 110 -8.46 -14.39 4.98
N ARG A 111 -7.61 -13.38 5.11
CA ARG A 111 -7.44 -12.64 6.35
C ARG A 111 -8.30 -11.38 6.44
N ARG A 112 -9.11 -11.11 5.43
CA ARG A 112 -9.91 -9.89 5.38
C ARG A 112 -10.90 -9.83 6.54
N LYS A 113 -10.89 -8.71 7.27
CA LYS A 113 -11.84 -8.45 8.37
C LYS A 113 -12.88 -7.43 7.99
N ILE A 114 -12.61 -6.63 6.98
CA ILE A 114 -13.55 -5.63 6.47
C ILE A 114 -13.66 -5.77 4.96
N ASP A 115 -14.74 -5.25 4.41
CA ASP A 115 -14.98 -5.29 2.98
C ASP A 115 -14.15 -4.20 2.29
N PHE A 116 -12.96 -4.55 1.87
CA PHE A 116 -12.06 -3.66 1.15
C PHE A 116 -11.47 -4.41 -0.04
N ILE A 117 -11.61 -3.81 -1.23
CA ILE A 117 -11.11 -4.40 -2.48
C ILE A 117 -10.10 -3.42 -3.09
N PRO A 118 -8.81 -3.80 -3.17
CA PRO A 118 -7.83 -2.97 -3.86
C PRO A 118 -8.11 -2.90 -5.36
N ASP A 119 -7.74 -1.78 -5.97
CA ASP A 119 -8.00 -1.56 -7.42
C ASP A 119 -7.00 -2.29 -8.31
N TYR A 120 -5.76 -2.42 -7.86
CA TYR A 120 -4.71 -3.13 -8.57
C TYR A 120 -4.06 -4.14 -7.64
N VAL A 121 -3.98 -5.39 -8.08
CA VAL A 121 -3.39 -6.49 -7.30
C VAL A 121 -2.33 -7.18 -8.13
N GLY A 122 -1.13 -7.30 -7.57
CA GLY A 122 -0.06 -8.06 -8.20
C GLY A 122 -0.33 -9.56 -8.15
N TYR A 123 -0.45 -10.09 -6.95
CA TYR A 123 -0.69 -11.53 -6.74
C TYR A 123 -1.64 -11.74 -5.57
N THR A 124 -2.57 -12.66 -5.75
CA THR A 124 -3.42 -13.16 -4.66
C THR A 124 -2.72 -14.39 -4.08
N ILE A 125 -2.52 -14.41 -2.76
CA ILE A 125 -1.80 -15.49 -2.08
C ILE A 125 -2.64 -16.08 -0.95
N PRO A 126 -2.36 -17.34 -0.56
CA PRO A 126 -3.01 -17.92 0.60
C PRO A 126 -2.45 -17.32 1.90
N ASP A 127 -3.04 -17.68 3.03
CA ASP A 127 -2.61 -17.20 4.34
C ASP A 127 -1.29 -17.85 4.76
N GLU A 128 -0.21 -17.38 4.20
CA GLU A 128 1.15 -17.80 4.53
C GLU A 128 1.94 -16.59 4.98
N PHE A 129 2.92 -16.81 5.85
CA PHE A 129 3.81 -15.74 6.27
C PHE A 129 4.92 -15.55 5.23
N VAL A 130 4.99 -14.35 4.66
CA VAL A 130 5.93 -14.05 3.57
C VAL A 130 6.88 -12.93 3.98
N ILE A 131 8.10 -12.99 3.45
CA ILE A 131 9.16 -12.01 3.69
C ILE A 131 9.86 -11.65 2.39
N GLY A 132 10.59 -10.55 2.41
CA GLY A 132 11.40 -10.12 1.27
C GLY A 132 10.69 -9.12 0.39
N TYR A 133 11.43 -8.50 -0.46
CA TYR A 133 10.95 -7.49 -1.38
C TYR A 133 10.17 -6.38 -0.66
N GLY A 134 10.71 -5.94 0.47
CA GLY A 134 10.10 -4.95 1.34
C GLY A 134 9.39 -5.49 2.57
N LEU A 135 8.94 -6.74 2.53
CA LEU A 135 8.28 -7.40 3.67
C LEU A 135 9.31 -7.89 4.68
N ASP A 136 9.01 -7.72 5.96
CA ASP A 136 9.96 -8.03 7.02
C ASP A 136 9.54 -9.20 7.91
N TYR A 137 10.53 -9.73 8.58
CA TYR A 137 10.38 -10.54 9.79
C TYR A 137 11.28 -9.94 10.86
N ASN A 138 10.68 -9.41 11.92
CA ASN A 138 11.41 -8.81 13.03
C ASN A 138 12.38 -7.71 12.54
N HIS A 139 11.89 -6.82 11.68
CA HIS A 139 12.59 -5.67 11.07
C HIS A 139 13.70 -6.03 10.08
N LYS A 140 13.83 -7.31 9.73
CA LYS A 140 14.86 -7.80 8.81
C LYS A 140 14.25 -8.44 7.58
N PHE A 141 15.08 -8.70 6.58
CA PHE A 141 14.77 -9.42 5.35
C PHE A 141 14.02 -8.61 4.30
N ARG A 142 13.79 -7.31 4.51
CA ARG A 142 13.21 -6.44 3.48
C ARG A 142 14.08 -6.36 2.22
N GLU A 143 15.39 -6.59 2.38
CA GLU A 143 16.36 -6.47 1.29
C GLU A 143 16.36 -7.64 0.33
N LEU A 144 15.74 -8.77 0.66
CA LEU A 144 15.70 -9.92 -0.23
C LEU A 144 15.06 -9.54 -1.57
N PRO A 145 15.68 -9.91 -2.69
CA PRO A 145 15.18 -9.50 -4.02
C PRO A 145 13.98 -10.32 -4.50
N PHE A 146 13.40 -11.12 -3.64
CA PHE A 146 12.25 -11.96 -3.91
C PHE A 146 11.31 -11.99 -2.71
N VAL A 147 10.10 -12.47 -2.90
CA VAL A 147 9.16 -12.79 -1.83
C VAL A 147 9.27 -14.28 -1.55
N GLY A 148 9.53 -14.63 -0.29
CA GLY A 148 9.64 -16.02 0.14
C GLY A 148 8.67 -16.35 1.26
N VAL A 149 8.29 -17.62 1.35
CA VAL A 149 7.45 -18.13 2.44
C VAL A 149 8.34 -18.59 3.58
N VAL A 150 7.96 -18.23 4.80
CA VAL A 150 8.65 -18.68 6.00
C VAL A 150 7.96 -19.94 6.51
N ASP A 151 8.69 -21.03 6.54
CA ASP A 151 8.21 -22.27 7.15
C ASP A 151 8.33 -22.19 8.67
N SER A 152 7.27 -22.57 9.32
CA SER A 152 7.24 -22.60 10.79
C SER A 152 7.78 -23.88 11.36
#